data_19799094c8162f31bd26ceb401b0bc87
#
_entry.id   19799094c8162f31bd26ceb401b0bc87
#
_cell.length_a   1.000
_cell.length_b   1.000
_cell.length_c   1.000
_cell.angle_alpha   90.00
_cell.angle_beta   90.00
_cell.angle_gamma   90.00
#
_symmetry.space_group_name_H-M   'P 1'
#
loop_
_entity.id
_entity.type
_entity.pdbx_description
1 polymer ?
#
loop_
_entity_poly.entity_id
_entity_poly.type
_entity_poly.pdbx_seq_one_letter_code
_entity_poly.pdbx_strand_id
1 'polypeptide(L)'
;MNKHDQHCKSIADTLEAIAESRMYKCPECGEWIVWKGSQYDNDNASYTCQECKAVFDESELEAVSFYDYFENALDIDYITNSQKEYKACRIMVAYGGPNIYINTWERKVELYWWTESDSFYLSSDVCNTIDEWAEEYFNCL
;
A
#
# COMPACT_ATOMS: atom_id res chain seq x y z
N MET A 1 -0.04 -13.45 -18.09
CA MET A 1 0.22 -12.15 -17.43
C MET A 1 1.66 -11.73 -17.71
N ASN A 2 1.87 -10.54 -18.24
CA ASN A 2 3.22 -10.05 -18.52
C ASN A 2 3.88 -9.50 -17.23
N LYS A 3 5.14 -9.10 -17.35
CA LYS A 3 5.92 -8.61 -16.20
C LYS A 3 5.29 -7.38 -15.51
N HIS A 4 4.71 -6.48 -16.31
CA HIS A 4 4.13 -5.24 -15.78
C HIS A 4 2.81 -5.50 -15.07
N ASP A 5 1.99 -6.42 -15.59
CA ASP A 5 0.74 -6.83 -14.93
C ASP A 5 1.04 -7.38 -13.53
N GLN A 6 2.06 -8.24 -13.42
CA GLN A 6 2.46 -8.82 -12.14
C GLN A 6 2.93 -7.75 -11.17
N HIS A 7 3.64 -6.74 -11.66
CA HIS A 7 4.12 -5.63 -10.83
C HIS A 7 2.94 -4.81 -10.27
N CYS A 8 2.01 -4.43 -11.14
CA CYS A 8 0.81 -3.69 -10.71
C CYS A 8 -0.03 -4.50 -9.73
N LYS A 9 -0.19 -5.80 -9.99
CA LYS A 9 -0.93 -6.70 -9.10
C LYS A 9 -0.25 -6.80 -7.73
N SER A 10 1.06 -6.91 -7.70
CA SER A 10 1.83 -6.99 -6.46
C SER A 10 1.63 -5.74 -5.60
N ILE A 11 1.63 -4.56 -6.23
CA ILE A 11 1.37 -3.29 -5.54
C ILE A 11 -0.07 -3.27 -5.01
N ALA A 12 -1.04 -3.66 -5.84
CA ALA A 12 -2.44 -3.71 -5.44
C ALA A 12 -2.65 -4.65 -4.25
N ASP A 13 -2.01 -5.83 -4.26
CA ASP A 13 -2.09 -6.79 -3.16
C ASP A 13 -1.50 -6.21 -1.87
N THR A 14 -0.40 -5.47 -1.97
CA THR A 14 0.21 -4.79 -0.82
C THR A 14 -0.73 -3.73 -0.24
N LEU A 15 -1.33 -2.91 -1.09
CA LEU A 15 -2.28 -1.88 -0.66
C LEU A 15 -3.49 -2.50 0.03
N GLU A 16 -4.00 -3.61 -0.50
CA GLU A 16 -5.11 -4.32 0.10
C GLU A 16 -4.74 -4.86 1.49
N ALA A 17 -3.56 -5.44 1.63
CA ALA A 17 -3.07 -5.95 2.91
C ALA A 17 -2.96 -4.83 3.94
N ILE A 18 -2.48 -3.65 3.55
CA ILE A 18 -2.39 -2.49 4.44
C ILE A 18 -3.79 -2.01 4.84
N ALA A 19 -4.70 -1.89 3.86
CA ALA A 19 -6.08 -1.44 4.12
C ALA A 19 -6.82 -2.38 5.08
N GLU A 20 -6.54 -3.68 5.01
CA GLU A 20 -7.16 -4.69 5.86
C GLU A 20 -6.40 -4.94 7.16
N SER A 21 -5.33 -4.19 7.41
CA SER A 21 -4.47 -4.34 8.59
C SER A 21 -3.84 -5.72 8.70
N ARG A 22 -3.48 -6.33 7.56
CA ARG A 22 -2.84 -7.64 7.49
C ARG A 22 -1.33 -7.57 7.29
N MET A 23 -0.76 -6.38 7.15
CA MET A 23 0.68 -6.19 7.00
C MET A 23 1.27 -5.62 8.28
N TYR A 24 2.33 -6.23 8.76
CA TYR A 24 2.95 -5.87 10.04
C TYR A 24 4.45 -5.67 9.87
N LYS A 25 5.03 -4.83 10.72
CA LYS A 25 6.47 -4.63 10.79
C LYS A 25 7.07 -5.66 11.74
N CYS A 26 8.15 -6.31 11.30
CA CYS A 26 8.91 -7.17 12.21
C CYS A 26 9.64 -6.30 13.25
N PRO A 27 9.48 -6.58 14.56
CA PRO A 27 10.14 -5.76 15.59
C PRO A 27 11.67 -5.89 15.60
N GLU A 28 12.22 -6.96 15.02
CA GLU A 28 13.66 -7.19 15.00
C GLU A 28 14.36 -6.67 13.76
N CYS A 29 13.86 -7.04 12.56
CA CYS A 29 14.52 -6.65 11.31
C CYS A 29 13.86 -5.48 10.58
N GLY A 30 12.66 -5.07 11.00
CA GLY A 30 11.93 -3.97 10.38
C GLY A 30 11.25 -4.30 9.07
N GLU A 31 11.38 -5.52 8.57
CA GLU A 31 10.71 -5.93 7.32
C GLU A 31 9.20 -5.93 7.49
N TRP A 32 8.51 -5.59 6.41
CA TRP A 32 7.05 -5.64 6.38
C TRP A 32 6.60 -7.02 5.96
N ILE A 33 5.71 -7.61 6.76
CA ILE A 33 5.27 -8.98 6.58
C ILE A 33 3.76 -9.00 6.43
N VAL A 34 3.28 -9.63 5.36
CA VAL A 34 1.85 -9.95 5.23
C VAL A 34 1.57 -11.18 6.08
N TRP A 35 0.69 -11.04 7.07
CA TRP A 35 0.33 -12.15 7.92
C TRP A 35 -0.39 -13.24 7.10
N LYS A 36 0.12 -14.44 7.22
CA LYS A 36 -0.51 -15.65 6.71
C LYS A 36 -0.66 -16.60 7.88
N GLY A 37 -1.72 -17.37 7.90
CA GLY A 37 -1.99 -18.27 9.03
C GLY A 37 -0.82 -19.15 9.42
N SER A 38 0.04 -19.53 8.46
CA SER A 38 1.21 -20.35 8.70
C SER A 38 2.32 -19.67 9.53
N GLN A 39 2.26 -18.35 9.70
CA GLN A 39 3.24 -17.58 10.47
C GLN A 39 2.88 -17.53 11.96
N TYR A 40 1.66 -17.90 12.29
CA TYR A 40 1.18 -17.90 13.67
C TYR A 40 1.19 -19.31 14.24
N ASP A 41 1.86 -19.47 15.37
CA ASP A 41 1.92 -20.73 16.10
C ASP A 41 0.90 -20.69 17.24
N ASN A 42 -0.20 -21.41 17.06
CA ASN A 42 -1.29 -21.46 18.05
C ASN A 42 -0.85 -22.09 19.37
N ASP A 43 0.06 -23.06 19.32
CA ASP A 43 0.51 -23.77 20.52
C ASP A 43 1.35 -22.86 21.41
N ASN A 44 2.14 -21.99 20.82
CA ASN A 44 3.01 -21.04 21.52
C ASN A 44 2.46 -19.63 21.56
N ALA A 45 1.32 -19.36 20.92
CA ALA A 45 0.71 -18.05 20.79
C ALA A 45 1.71 -17.01 20.26
N SER A 46 2.44 -17.36 19.22
CA SER A 46 3.54 -16.54 18.69
C SER A 46 3.52 -16.42 17.17
N TYR A 47 4.20 -15.41 16.68
CA TYR A 47 4.43 -15.17 15.25
C TYR A 47 5.92 -15.33 14.92
N THR A 48 6.24 -15.82 13.73
CA THR A 48 7.61 -15.99 13.28
C THR A 48 7.83 -15.15 12.00
N CYS A 49 8.84 -14.29 12.03
CA CYS A 49 9.26 -13.56 10.83
C CYS A 49 9.94 -14.51 9.85
N GLN A 50 9.48 -14.55 8.61
CA GLN A 50 10.07 -15.43 7.59
C GLN A 50 11.46 -14.95 7.13
N GLU A 51 11.75 -13.65 7.29
CA GLU A 51 13.03 -13.08 6.84
C GLU A 51 14.15 -13.30 7.85
N CYS A 52 13.95 -12.89 9.12
CA CYS A 52 15.00 -12.98 10.14
C CYS A 52 14.78 -14.12 11.14
N LYS A 53 13.65 -14.84 11.04
CA LYS A 53 13.29 -15.97 11.92
C LYS A 53 13.05 -15.57 13.40
N ALA A 54 12.96 -14.30 13.70
CA ALA A 54 12.63 -13.85 15.05
C ALA A 54 11.20 -14.30 15.41
N VAL A 55 10.99 -14.62 16.69
CA VAL A 55 9.70 -15.03 17.23
C VAL A 55 9.22 -13.94 18.17
N PHE A 56 7.95 -13.55 18.04
CA PHE A 56 7.36 -12.48 18.85
C PHE A 56 5.87 -12.75 19.07
N ASP A 57 5.29 -12.11 20.09
CA ASP A 57 3.87 -12.25 20.40
C ASP A 57 3.04 -11.14 19.73
N GLU A 58 1.72 -11.27 19.82
CA GLU A 58 0.79 -10.33 19.17
C GLU A 58 0.96 -8.90 19.69
N SER A 59 1.32 -8.73 20.96
CA SER A 59 1.49 -7.39 21.55
C SER A 59 2.66 -6.61 20.96
N GLU A 60 3.60 -7.31 20.32
CA GLU A 60 4.77 -6.69 19.68
C GLU A 60 4.52 -6.32 18.22
N LEU A 61 3.35 -6.70 17.66
CA LEU A 61 3.00 -6.42 16.27
C LEU A 61 2.59 -4.96 16.09
N GLU A 62 3.19 -4.30 15.09
CA GLU A 62 2.80 -2.97 14.67
C GLU A 62 2.33 -3.03 13.23
N ALA A 63 1.08 -2.68 12.98
CA ALA A 63 0.52 -2.69 11.63
C ALA A 63 1.16 -1.60 10.77
N VAL A 64 1.45 -1.94 9.51
CA VAL A 64 1.89 -0.96 8.52
C VAL A 64 0.67 -0.11 8.13
N SER A 65 0.85 1.21 8.11
CA SER A 65 -0.18 2.16 7.71
C SER A 65 0.13 2.77 6.35
N PHE A 66 -0.83 3.49 5.77
CA PHE A 66 -0.57 4.27 4.56
C PHE A 66 0.39 5.44 4.81
N TYR A 67 0.50 5.92 6.05
CA TYR A 67 1.55 6.87 6.42
C TYR A 67 2.93 6.27 6.18
N ASP A 68 3.12 5.00 6.53
CA ASP A 68 4.38 4.29 6.28
C ASP A 68 4.62 4.06 4.79
N TYR A 69 3.60 3.57 4.09
CA TYR A 69 3.73 3.19 2.68
C TYR A 69 4.02 4.40 1.79
N PHE A 70 3.35 5.53 2.04
CA PHE A 70 3.49 6.75 1.25
C PHE A 70 4.51 7.73 1.81
N GLU A 71 5.29 7.35 2.83
CA GLU A 71 6.32 8.20 3.41
C GLU A 71 7.30 8.73 2.35
N ASN A 72 7.63 7.89 1.37
CA ASN A 72 8.57 8.22 0.31
C ASN A 72 7.89 8.49 -1.03
N ALA A 73 6.59 8.79 -1.03
CA ALA A 73 5.89 9.15 -2.25
C ALA A 73 6.54 10.39 -2.88
N LEU A 74 6.65 10.37 -4.22
CA LEU A 74 7.37 11.41 -4.95
C LEU A 74 6.51 12.63 -5.22
N ASP A 75 5.21 12.44 -5.41
CA ASP A 75 4.27 13.51 -5.69
C ASP A 75 2.84 13.06 -5.41
N ILE A 76 1.97 14.00 -5.07
CA ILE A 76 0.55 13.74 -4.87
C ILE A 76 -0.25 14.81 -5.57
N ASP A 77 -1.11 14.40 -6.50
CA ASP A 77 -2.09 15.27 -7.14
C ASP A 77 -3.45 15.03 -6.51
N TYR A 78 -4.11 16.10 -6.09
CA TYR A 78 -5.43 16.02 -5.50
C TYR A 78 -6.49 16.37 -6.54
N ILE A 79 -7.56 15.58 -6.58
CA ILE A 79 -8.71 15.84 -7.45
C ILE A 79 -9.79 16.46 -6.59
N THR A 80 -10.24 17.65 -6.98
CA THR A 80 -11.24 18.41 -6.22
C THR A 80 -12.42 18.77 -7.12
N ASN A 81 -13.55 19.09 -6.48
CA ASN A 81 -14.69 19.65 -7.21
C ASN A 81 -14.55 21.17 -7.35
N SER A 82 -15.55 21.81 -7.96
CA SER A 82 -15.53 23.27 -8.16
C SER A 82 -15.53 24.07 -6.85
N GLN A 83 -15.87 23.47 -5.74
CA GLN A 83 -15.87 24.07 -4.40
C GLN A 83 -14.58 23.76 -3.64
N LYS A 84 -13.59 23.17 -4.30
CA LYS A 84 -12.28 22.83 -3.74
C LYS A 84 -12.35 21.79 -2.62
N GLU A 85 -13.36 20.94 -2.69
CA GLU A 85 -13.48 19.81 -1.76
C GLU A 85 -12.77 18.59 -2.31
N TYR A 86 -12.10 17.84 -1.44
CA TYR A 86 -11.36 16.63 -1.81
C TYR A 86 -12.31 15.58 -2.40
N LYS A 87 -11.90 14.98 -3.53
CA LYS A 87 -12.63 13.87 -4.16
C LYS A 87 -11.78 12.62 -4.34
N ALA A 88 -10.54 12.77 -4.74
CA ALA A 88 -9.64 11.64 -4.98
C ALA A 88 -8.21 12.12 -5.05
N CYS A 89 -7.26 11.20 -5.24
CA CYS A 89 -5.85 11.54 -5.41
C CYS A 89 -5.18 10.61 -6.42
N ARG A 90 -4.04 11.05 -6.90
CA ARG A 90 -3.13 10.28 -7.75
C ARG A 90 -1.74 10.45 -7.19
N ILE A 91 -1.16 9.36 -6.71
CA ILE A 91 0.11 9.38 -5.97
C ILE A 91 1.19 8.73 -6.81
N MET A 92 2.27 9.47 -7.08
CA MET A 92 3.44 8.93 -7.78
C MET A 92 4.33 8.21 -6.76
N VAL A 93 4.51 6.90 -6.93
CA VAL A 93 5.30 6.08 -6.01
C VAL A 93 6.62 5.60 -6.62
N ALA A 94 6.79 5.73 -7.94
CA ALA A 94 8.05 5.41 -8.61
C ALA A 94 8.23 6.27 -9.86
N TYR A 95 9.50 6.61 -10.17
CA TYR A 95 9.86 7.44 -11.30
C TYR A 95 11.23 7.02 -11.83
N GLY A 96 11.39 7.10 -13.14
CA GLY A 96 12.69 6.90 -13.80
C GLY A 96 13.01 5.47 -14.20
N GLY A 97 12.45 4.49 -13.51
CA GLY A 97 12.42 3.08 -13.89
C GLY A 97 11.15 2.86 -14.68
N PRO A 98 10.12 2.12 -14.25
CA PRO A 98 8.78 2.51 -14.67
C PRO A 98 8.26 3.66 -13.80
N ASN A 99 7.40 4.51 -14.36
CA ASN A 99 6.66 5.48 -13.56
C ASN A 99 5.40 4.80 -13.05
N ILE A 100 5.17 4.83 -11.74
CA ILE A 100 4.05 4.13 -11.12
C ILE A 100 3.21 5.12 -10.31
N TYR A 101 1.90 5.05 -10.54
CA TYR A 101 0.92 5.90 -9.85
C TYR A 101 -0.17 5.05 -9.22
N ILE A 102 -0.65 5.52 -8.07
CA ILE A 102 -1.85 4.98 -7.44
C ILE A 102 -2.95 6.03 -7.60
N ASN A 103 -4.00 5.66 -8.33
CA ASN A 103 -5.07 6.57 -8.75
C ASN A 103 -6.39 6.11 -8.12
N THR A 104 -6.86 6.84 -7.10
CA THR A 104 -8.12 6.49 -6.41
C THR A 104 -9.35 6.94 -7.19
N TRP A 105 -9.21 7.93 -8.09
CA TRP A 105 -10.32 8.37 -8.93
C TRP A 105 -10.75 7.29 -9.91
N GLU A 106 -9.76 6.68 -10.59
CA GLU A 106 -10.02 5.59 -11.54
C GLU A 106 -9.89 4.21 -10.89
N ARG A 107 -9.50 4.17 -9.62
CA ARG A 107 -9.36 2.96 -8.80
C ARG A 107 -8.43 1.93 -9.41
N LYS A 108 -7.20 2.37 -9.69
CA LYS A 108 -6.19 1.48 -10.29
C LYS A 108 -4.77 1.88 -9.91
N VAL A 109 -3.87 0.89 -9.97
CA VAL A 109 -2.43 1.10 -10.02
C VAL A 109 -2.07 1.26 -11.49
N GLU A 110 -1.34 2.31 -11.83
CA GLU A 110 -0.93 2.62 -13.21
C GLU A 110 0.58 2.50 -13.32
N LEU A 111 1.04 1.84 -14.40
CA LEU A 111 2.47 1.71 -14.68
C LEU A 111 2.75 2.16 -16.11
N TYR A 112 3.75 3.02 -16.28
CA TYR A 112 4.17 3.53 -17.59
C TYR A 112 5.66 3.29 -17.77
N TRP A 113 6.02 2.61 -18.86
CA TRP A 113 7.41 2.29 -19.19
C TRP A 113 7.60 2.44 -20.70
N TRP A 114 8.32 3.50 -21.12
CA TRP A 114 8.49 3.86 -22.55
C TRP A 114 7.13 4.01 -23.22
N THR A 115 6.86 3.23 -24.29
CA THR A 115 5.57 3.22 -24.97
C THR A 115 4.59 2.22 -24.38
N GLU A 116 5.01 1.45 -23.37
CA GLU A 116 4.18 0.44 -22.73
C GLU A 116 3.45 1.06 -21.54
N SER A 117 2.24 0.61 -21.30
CA SER A 117 1.48 0.96 -20.10
C SER A 117 0.70 -0.24 -19.62
N ASP A 118 0.47 -0.28 -18.33
CA ASP A 118 -0.30 -1.34 -17.70
C ASP A 118 -1.04 -0.80 -16.50
N SER A 119 -2.03 -1.55 -16.04
CA SER A 119 -2.78 -1.17 -14.86
C SER A 119 -3.40 -2.40 -14.20
N PHE A 120 -3.73 -2.25 -12.92
CA PHE A 120 -4.46 -3.26 -12.17
C PHE A 120 -5.46 -2.54 -11.26
N TYR A 121 -6.71 -2.98 -11.27
CA TYR A 121 -7.76 -2.31 -10.53
C TYR A 121 -7.65 -2.55 -9.03
N LEU A 122 -7.99 -1.51 -8.26
CA LEU A 122 -8.09 -1.55 -6.81
C LEU A 122 -9.56 -1.65 -6.41
N SER A 123 -9.83 -2.32 -5.30
CA SER A 123 -11.18 -2.35 -4.76
C SER A 123 -11.59 -0.96 -4.24
N SER A 124 -12.89 -0.71 -4.17
CA SER A 124 -13.39 0.54 -3.62
C SER A 124 -13.03 0.70 -2.14
N ASP A 125 -12.96 -0.39 -1.39
CA ASP A 125 -12.57 -0.35 0.03
C ASP A 125 -11.14 0.12 0.20
N VAL A 126 -10.22 -0.37 -0.63
CA VAL A 126 -8.81 0.07 -0.61
C VAL A 126 -8.73 1.55 -0.97
N CYS A 127 -9.42 1.97 -2.03
CA CYS A 127 -9.42 3.37 -2.46
C CYS A 127 -9.98 4.29 -1.38
N ASN A 128 -11.06 3.88 -0.72
CA ASN A 128 -11.65 4.67 0.36
C ASN A 128 -10.67 4.86 1.53
N THR A 129 -9.92 3.81 1.88
CA THR A 129 -8.93 3.88 2.95
C THR A 129 -7.77 4.81 2.56
N ILE A 130 -7.31 4.73 1.32
CA ILE A 130 -6.27 5.65 0.81
C ILE A 130 -6.78 7.08 0.81
N ASP A 131 -8.03 7.31 0.38
CA ASP A 131 -8.64 8.64 0.37
C ASP A 131 -8.75 9.23 1.77
N GLU A 132 -9.07 8.43 2.78
CA GLU A 132 -9.10 8.89 4.17
C GLU A 132 -7.73 9.44 4.60
N TRP A 133 -6.67 8.71 4.26
CA TRP A 133 -5.30 9.15 4.53
C TRP A 133 -4.95 10.42 3.75
N ALA A 134 -5.24 10.45 2.45
CA ALA A 134 -4.89 11.57 1.58
C ALA A 134 -5.67 12.84 1.94
N GLU A 135 -6.93 12.71 2.32
CA GLU A 135 -7.77 13.85 2.71
C GLU A 135 -7.25 14.54 3.96
N GLU A 136 -6.65 13.79 4.89
CA GLU A 136 -6.01 14.39 6.06
C GLU A 136 -4.88 15.33 5.66
N TYR A 137 -4.04 14.92 4.70
CA TYR A 137 -2.99 15.78 4.17
C TYR A 137 -3.56 16.96 3.39
N PHE A 138 -4.57 16.72 2.58
CA PHE A 138 -5.25 17.77 1.82
C PHE A 138 -5.81 18.85 2.75
N ASN A 139 -6.40 18.46 3.85
CA ASN A 139 -6.97 19.40 4.82
C ASN A 139 -5.91 20.21 5.58
N CYS A 140 -4.64 19.81 5.49
CA CYS A 140 -3.52 20.54 6.10
C CYS A 140 -2.91 21.59 5.16
N LEU A 141 -3.35 21.65 3.92
CA LEU A 141 -2.81 22.60 2.94
C LEU A 141 -3.30 24.02 3.19
#